data_114e1019fc74bb4a70eb83620b8b3b08
#
_entry.id   114e1019fc74bb4a70eb83620b8b3b08
#
_cell.length_a   1.000
_cell.length_b   1.000
_cell.length_c   1.000
_cell.angle_alpha   90.00
_cell.angle_beta   90.00
_cell.angle_gamma   90.00
#
_symmetry.space_group_name_H-M   'P 1'
#
loop_
_entity.id
_entity.type
_entity.pdbx_description
1 polymer ?
#
loop_
_entity_poly.entity_id
_entity_poly.type
_entity_poly.pdbx_seq_one_letter_code
_entity_poly.pdbx_strand_id
1 'polypeptide(L)'
;MCGRHHNLAKLAFAEGGQAGISVFDATPRTLPYTLDMMERHPKGSQAFVPMHDTPFLVIVAADKGGQPGRPEAFLTAPHTGINIHKNIWHGVLTPLSAPGLFAVIDRIGNDTNLEEHWFDEAYTVIA
;
A
#
# COMPACT_ATOMS: atom_id res chain seq x y z
N MET A 1 -32.63 1.29 4.21
CA MET A 1 -31.76 2.11 3.30
C MET A 1 -30.38 2.18 3.89
N CYS A 2 -29.35 2.00 3.10
CA CYS A 2 -27.97 2.12 3.57
C CYS A 2 -27.39 3.49 3.22
N GLY A 3 -26.45 3.95 4.01
CA GLY A 3 -25.61 5.09 3.65
C GLY A 3 -24.72 4.75 2.47
N ARG A 4 -24.37 5.75 1.67
CA ARG A 4 -23.48 5.59 0.52
C ARG A 4 -22.41 6.68 0.52
N HIS A 5 -21.20 6.27 0.24
CA HIS A 5 -20.05 7.14 0.06
C HIS A 5 -19.48 6.87 -1.33
N HIS A 6 -19.71 7.79 -2.27
CA HIS A 6 -19.36 7.60 -3.67
C HIS A 6 -17.99 8.16 -4.00
N ASN A 7 -17.29 7.51 -4.92
CA ASN A 7 -16.08 8.04 -5.53
C ASN A 7 -14.99 8.43 -4.52
N LEU A 8 -14.81 7.60 -3.49
CA LEU A 8 -13.83 7.85 -2.45
C LEU A 8 -12.39 7.82 -2.98
N ALA A 9 -12.14 7.04 -4.04
CA ALA A 9 -10.83 6.95 -4.67
C ALA A 9 -10.99 6.76 -6.18
N LYS A 10 -9.99 7.24 -6.92
CA LYS A 10 -9.90 7.01 -8.37
C LYS A 10 -8.85 5.94 -8.62
N LEU A 11 -9.27 4.88 -9.30
CA LEU A 11 -8.37 3.83 -9.73
C LEU A 11 -7.74 4.20 -11.07
N ALA A 12 -6.48 3.84 -11.27
CA ALA A 12 -5.76 4.07 -12.51
C ALA A 12 -5.08 2.78 -12.96
N PHE A 13 -5.35 2.39 -14.21
CA PHE A 13 -4.75 1.21 -14.81
C PHE A 13 -4.25 1.54 -16.22
N ALA A 14 -2.98 1.22 -16.50
CA ALA A 14 -2.42 1.36 -17.83
C ALA A 14 -3.01 0.30 -18.77
N GLU A 15 -2.91 0.56 -20.08
CA GLU A 15 -3.35 -0.36 -21.11
C GLU A 15 -2.72 -1.76 -20.94
N GLY A 16 -3.39 -2.78 -21.41
CA GLY A 16 -2.97 -4.17 -21.30
C GLY A 16 -3.29 -4.83 -19.97
N GLY A 17 -3.91 -4.10 -19.05
CA GLY A 17 -4.36 -4.61 -17.78
C GLY A 17 -5.82 -4.29 -17.51
N GLN A 18 -6.36 -4.90 -16.48
CA GLN A 18 -7.72 -4.69 -16.04
C GLN A 18 -7.80 -4.67 -14.52
N ALA A 19 -8.91 -4.16 -13.99
CA ALA A 19 -9.15 -4.16 -12.56
C ALA A 19 -9.35 -5.59 -12.04
N GLY A 20 -8.75 -5.88 -10.90
CA GLY A 20 -8.96 -7.14 -10.21
C GLY A 20 -9.12 -6.92 -8.72
N ILE A 21 -9.70 -7.92 -8.06
CA ILE A 21 -9.84 -7.95 -6.61
C ILE A 21 -9.11 -9.17 -6.09
N SER A 22 -8.26 -8.95 -5.08
CA SER A 22 -7.56 -10.02 -4.36
C SER A 22 -7.83 -9.88 -2.86
N VAL A 23 -7.55 -10.91 -2.11
CA VAL A 23 -7.53 -10.86 -0.65
C VAL A 23 -6.10 -11.14 -0.21
N PHE A 24 -5.51 -10.19 0.52
CA PHE A 24 -4.19 -10.35 1.10
C PHE A 24 -4.33 -10.66 2.60
N ASP A 25 -3.61 -11.68 3.03
CA ASP A 25 -3.43 -11.99 4.44
C ASP A 25 -2.02 -11.55 4.82
N ALA A 26 -1.90 -10.29 5.20
CA ALA A 26 -0.61 -9.68 5.48
C ALA A 26 -0.10 -10.08 6.87
N THR A 27 1.19 -10.36 6.96
CA THR A 27 1.84 -10.69 8.23
C THR A 27 1.87 -9.48 9.15
N PRO A 28 1.32 -9.57 10.36
CA PRO A 28 1.42 -8.48 11.33
C PRO A 28 2.88 -8.17 11.70
N ARG A 29 3.15 -6.90 11.93
CA ARG A 29 4.46 -6.40 12.34
C ARG A 29 4.32 -5.67 13.68
N THR A 30 5.45 -5.41 14.30
CA THR A 30 5.51 -4.68 15.58
C THR A 30 6.38 -3.44 15.43
N LEU A 31 6.09 -2.42 16.24
CA LEU A 31 6.96 -1.25 16.37
C LEU A 31 8.01 -1.49 17.48
N PRO A 32 9.25 -1.06 17.31
CA PRO A 32 9.79 -0.40 16.11
C PRO A 32 9.86 -1.36 14.92
N TYR A 33 9.58 -0.82 13.73
CA TYR A 33 9.56 -1.59 12.48
C TYR A 33 10.74 -1.19 11.61
N THR A 34 11.50 -2.16 11.11
CA THR A 34 12.61 -1.93 10.19
C THR A 34 12.12 -1.89 8.77
N LEU A 35 12.26 -0.74 8.12
CA LEU A 35 11.94 -0.54 6.72
C LEU A 35 13.23 -0.66 5.90
N ASP A 36 13.41 -1.77 5.23
CA ASP A 36 14.60 -2.05 4.42
C ASP A 36 14.35 -1.93 2.91
N MET A 37 13.10 -1.89 2.48
CA MET A 37 12.75 -1.75 1.08
C MET A 37 11.43 -1.00 0.89
N MET A 38 11.27 -0.43 -0.28
CA MET A 38 10.00 0.10 -0.78
C MET A 38 9.77 -0.39 -2.20
N GLU A 39 8.51 -0.39 -2.60
CA GLU A 39 8.11 -0.79 -3.95
C GLU A 39 7.16 0.24 -4.55
N ARG A 40 7.01 0.20 -5.87
CA ARG A 40 5.99 0.98 -6.58
C ARG A 40 5.44 0.19 -7.76
N HIS A 41 4.24 0.57 -8.19
CA HIS A 41 3.57 -0.03 -9.32
C HIS A 41 3.39 1.02 -10.42
N PRO A 42 4.24 1.00 -11.48
CA PRO A 42 4.22 2.05 -12.51
C PRO A 42 2.95 2.06 -13.37
N LYS A 43 2.21 0.96 -13.41
CA LYS A 43 1.10 0.77 -14.35
C LYS A 43 -0.28 0.79 -13.72
N GLY A 44 -0.38 0.98 -12.43
CA GLY A 44 -1.68 1.01 -11.77
C GLY A 44 -1.65 1.49 -10.33
N SER A 45 -2.79 1.96 -9.87
CA SER A 45 -3.05 2.23 -8.46
C SER A 45 -3.30 0.93 -7.71
N GLN A 46 -3.20 0.98 -6.37
CA GLN A 46 -3.47 -0.16 -5.52
C GLN A 46 -4.25 0.30 -4.30
N ALA A 47 -5.50 -0.16 -4.21
CA ALA A 47 -6.37 0.16 -3.08
C ALA A 47 -6.38 -0.99 -2.08
N PHE A 48 -6.23 -0.66 -0.81
CA PHE A 48 -6.30 -1.62 0.31
C PHE A 48 -7.49 -1.27 1.19
N VAL A 49 -8.42 -2.21 1.31
CA VAL A 49 -9.60 -2.06 2.15
C VAL A 49 -9.51 -3.07 3.29
N PRO A 50 -9.32 -2.62 4.54
CA PRO A 50 -9.16 -3.55 5.64
C PRO A 50 -10.45 -4.34 5.89
N MET A 51 -10.28 -5.64 6.12
CA MET A 51 -11.36 -6.55 6.52
C MET A 51 -11.33 -6.78 8.04
N HIS A 52 -10.88 -5.78 8.78
CA HIS A 52 -10.75 -5.74 10.23
C HIS A 52 -10.90 -4.28 10.71
N ASP A 53 -11.00 -4.09 12.00
CA ASP A 53 -11.18 -2.77 12.62
C ASP A 53 -9.91 -2.18 13.24
N THR A 54 -8.79 -2.87 13.14
CA THR A 54 -7.51 -2.41 13.69
C THR A 54 -6.76 -1.51 12.70
N PRO A 55 -6.06 -0.47 13.19
CA PRO A 55 -5.23 0.36 12.33
C PRO A 55 -4.06 -0.41 11.72
N PHE A 56 -3.55 0.10 10.62
CA PHE A 56 -2.33 -0.43 9.99
C PHE A 56 -1.38 0.71 9.64
N LEU A 57 -0.13 0.37 9.50
CA LEU A 57 0.94 1.31 9.17
C LEU A 57 1.02 1.50 7.65
N VAL A 58 1.02 2.76 7.22
CA VAL A 58 1.21 3.15 5.82
C VAL A 58 2.50 3.93 5.71
N ILE A 59 3.40 3.47 4.84
CA ILE A 59 4.69 4.13 4.61
C ILE A 59 4.78 4.50 3.15
N VAL A 60 5.02 5.77 2.87
CA VAL A 60 5.12 6.30 1.50
C VAL A 60 6.33 7.20 1.37
N ALA A 61 6.79 7.38 0.14
CA ALA A 61 7.87 8.31 -0.17
C ALA A 61 7.67 8.95 -1.54
N ALA A 62 8.08 10.20 -1.65
CA ALA A 62 8.16 10.87 -2.94
C ALA A 62 9.28 10.27 -3.79
N ASP A 63 9.11 10.27 -5.11
CA ASP A 63 10.17 9.87 -6.01
C ASP A 63 11.26 10.95 -6.08
N LYS A 64 12.51 10.52 -6.00
CA LYS A 64 13.68 11.37 -6.18
C LYS A 64 14.64 10.73 -7.17
N GLY A 65 14.52 11.11 -8.43
CA GLY A 65 15.40 10.62 -9.48
C GLY A 65 15.28 9.11 -9.72
N GLY A 66 14.08 8.55 -9.60
CA GLY A 66 13.82 7.13 -9.80
C GLY A 66 14.02 6.26 -8.56
N GLN A 67 14.26 6.87 -7.40
CA GLN A 67 14.41 6.20 -6.12
C GLN A 67 13.49 6.84 -5.08
N PRO A 68 13.10 6.14 -4.02
CA PRO A 68 12.30 6.77 -2.96
C PRO A 68 13.13 7.81 -2.21
N GLY A 69 12.52 8.96 -1.96
CA GLY A 69 13.05 9.94 -1.02
C GLY A 69 12.90 9.46 0.42
N ARG A 70 12.93 10.39 1.37
CA ARG A 70 12.77 10.05 2.78
C ARG A 70 11.35 9.50 3.02
N PRO A 71 11.22 8.30 3.58
CA PRO A 71 9.91 7.73 3.90
C PRO A 71 9.18 8.51 5.00
N GLU A 72 7.86 8.56 4.85
CA GLU A 72 6.94 9.08 5.87
C GLU A 72 5.99 7.95 6.26
N ALA A 73 5.75 7.80 7.55
CA ALA A 73 4.91 6.75 8.10
C ALA A 73 3.65 7.33 8.75
N PHE A 74 2.52 6.70 8.50
CA PHE A 74 1.21 7.10 9.02
C PHE A 74 0.50 5.88 9.61
N LEU A 75 -0.22 6.10 10.67
CA LEU A 75 -1.13 5.10 11.23
C LEU A 75 -2.55 5.42 10.76
N THR A 76 -3.22 4.44 10.18
CA THR A 76 -4.60 4.64 9.72
C THR A 76 -5.57 4.73 10.90
N ALA A 77 -6.68 5.44 10.73
CA ALA A 77 -7.81 5.34 11.64
C ALA A 77 -8.51 3.98 11.44
N PRO A 78 -9.22 3.46 12.47
CA PRO A 78 -10.01 2.24 12.31
C PRO A 78 -10.99 2.35 11.14
N HIS A 79 -11.23 1.24 10.44
CA HIS A 79 -12.16 1.14 9.29
C HIS A 79 -11.80 2.03 8.10
N THR A 80 -10.55 2.50 8.03
CA THR A 80 -10.10 3.36 6.93
C THR A 80 -9.27 2.56 5.95
N GLY A 81 -9.68 2.56 4.68
CA GLY A 81 -8.88 2.05 3.57
C GLY A 81 -7.98 3.12 2.98
N ILE A 82 -7.06 2.71 2.12
CA ILE A 82 -6.17 3.61 1.39
C ILE A 82 -6.14 3.25 -0.08
N ASN A 83 -5.78 4.20 -0.91
CA ASN A 83 -5.48 3.98 -2.31
C ASN A 83 -4.12 4.57 -2.62
N ILE A 84 -3.15 3.73 -2.91
CA ILE A 84 -1.82 4.15 -3.35
C ILE A 84 -1.91 4.48 -4.83
N HIS A 85 -1.63 5.72 -5.18
CA HIS A 85 -1.67 6.14 -6.57
C HIS A 85 -0.57 5.47 -7.39
N LYS A 86 -0.81 5.37 -8.68
CA LYS A 86 0.16 4.82 -9.63
C LYS A 86 1.53 5.46 -9.42
N ASN A 87 2.55 4.63 -9.38
CA ASN A 87 3.96 5.03 -9.33
C ASN A 87 4.42 5.69 -8.02
N ILE A 88 3.64 5.60 -6.95
CA ILE A 88 4.04 6.10 -5.64
C ILE A 88 4.82 5.02 -4.90
N TRP A 89 6.00 5.37 -4.37
CA TRP A 89 6.78 4.49 -3.52
C TRP A 89 6.05 4.24 -2.20
N HIS A 90 5.93 2.97 -1.83
CA HIS A 90 5.30 2.57 -0.58
C HIS A 90 5.99 1.35 0.04
N GLY A 91 5.87 1.22 1.35
CA GLY A 91 6.27 0.02 2.06
C GLY A 91 5.27 -1.11 1.83
N VAL A 92 5.65 -2.33 2.22
CA VAL A 92 4.74 -3.47 2.18
C VAL A 92 3.55 -3.23 3.11
N LEU A 93 2.45 -3.95 2.85
CA LEU A 93 1.25 -3.87 3.68
C LEU A 93 1.58 -4.31 5.12
N THR A 94 1.36 -3.42 6.08
CA THR A 94 1.90 -3.56 7.44
C THR A 94 0.82 -3.42 8.51
N PRO A 95 -0.02 -4.45 8.71
CA PRO A 95 -0.91 -4.48 9.87
C PRO A 95 -0.10 -4.64 11.16
N LEU A 96 -0.59 -4.08 12.25
CA LEU A 96 0.08 -4.13 13.56
C LEU A 96 -0.53 -5.18 14.50
N SER A 97 -1.56 -5.88 14.04
CA SER A 97 -2.18 -6.99 14.78
C SER A 97 -2.87 -7.95 13.81
N ALA A 98 -3.11 -9.17 14.25
CA ALA A 98 -3.89 -10.15 13.50
C ALA A 98 -5.40 -9.92 13.72
N PRO A 99 -6.25 -10.26 12.73
CA PRO A 99 -5.91 -10.73 11.39
C PRO A 99 -5.44 -9.59 10.49
N GLY A 100 -4.58 -9.91 9.51
CA GLY A 100 -4.07 -8.95 8.53
C GLY A 100 -4.78 -9.03 7.18
N LEU A 101 -6.09 -9.22 7.17
CA LEU A 101 -6.87 -9.41 5.96
C LEU A 101 -7.26 -8.08 5.30
N PHE A 102 -7.02 -7.99 4.01
CA PHE A 102 -7.37 -6.84 3.18
C PHE A 102 -7.98 -7.28 1.86
N ALA A 103 -9.03 -6.60 1.44
CA ALA A 103 -9.44 -6.63 0.04
C ALA A 103 -8.54 -5.65 -0.72
N VAL A 104 -7.97 -6.09 -1.82
CA VAL A 104 -7.03 -5.31 -2.62
C VAL A 104 -7.57 -5.18 -4.03
N ILE A 105 -7.69 -3.94 -4.51
CA ILE A 105 -8.14 -3.64 -5.86
C ILE A 105 -6.98 -3.03 -6.62
N ASP A 106 -6.48 -3.74 -7.61
CA ASP A 106 -5.35 -3.29 -8.41
C ASP A 106 -5.42 -3.84 -9.84
N ARG A 107 -4.38 -3.56 -10.60
CA ARG A 107 -4.27 -3.96 -12.00
C ARG A 107 -3.83 -5.41 -12.10
N ILE A 108 -4.58 -6.19 -12.90
CA ILE A 108 -4.19 -7.52 -13.34
C ILE A 108 -3.63 -7.42 -14.76
N GLY A 109 -2.47 -8.00 -15.01
CA GLY A 109 -1.84 -8.04 -16.33
C GLY A 109 -0.71 -9.06 -16.36
N ASN A 110 -0.26 -9.41 -17.55
CA ASN A 110 0.82 -10.40 -17.76
C ASN A 110 2.21 -9.76 -17.84
N ASP A 111 2.27 -8.44 -17.81
CA ASP A 111 3.49 -7.66 -17.88
C ASP A 111 3.97 -7.23 -16.49
N THR A 112 5.22 -6.84 -16.39
CA THR A 112 5.80 -6.39 -15.13
C THR A 112 5.20 -5.06 -14.68
N ASN A 113 4.76 -5.01 -13.43
CA ASN A 113 4.19 -3.83 -12.80
C ASN A 113 4.72 -3.66 -11.38
N LEU A 114 6.01 -3.87 -11.20
CA LEU A 114 6.67 -3.80 -9.90
C LEU A 114 8.09 -3.27 -10.07
N GLU A 115 8.43 -2.26 -9.29
CA GLU A 115 9.80 -1.82 -9.07
C GLU A 115 10.07 -1.83 -7.58
N GLU A 116 11.22 -2.36 -7.19
CA GLU A 116 11.65 -2.44 -5.80
C GLU A 116 12.92 -1.60 -5.60
N HIS A 117 13.02 -0.99 -4.44
CA HIS A 117 14.24 -0.30 -4.00
C HIS A 117 14.61 -0.80 -2.61
N TRP A 118 15.81 -1.34 -2.49
CA TRP A 118 16.39 -1.78 -1.22
C TRP A 118 17.33 -0.70 -0.71
N PHE A 119 17.11 -0.25 0.52
CA PHE A 119 17.96 0.78 1.13
C PHE A 119 19.30 0.20 1.55
N ASP A 120 20.38 0.95 1.31
CA ASP A 120 21.71 0.58 1.81
C ASP A 120 21.73 0.60 3.34
N GLU A 121 21.00 1.55 3.93
CA GLU A 121 20.82 1.68 5.36
C GLU A 121 19.32 1.79 5.65
N ALA A 122 18.80 0.81 6.38
CA ALA A 122 17.36 0.73 6.66
C ALA A 122 16.89 1.88 7.55
N TYR A 123 15.65 2.30 7.36
CA TYR A 123 14.96 3.21 8.28
C TYR A 123 14.31 2.43 9.41
N THR A 124 14.11 3.10 10.54
CA THR A 124 13.34 2.55 11.64
C THR A 124 12.11 3.40 11.88
N VAL A 125 10.94 2.76 11.84
CA VAL A 125 9.68 3.40 12.19
C VAL A 125 9.44 3.19 13.67
N ILE A 126 9.24 4.27 14.39
CA ILE A 126 9.00 4.27 15.84
C ILE A 126 7.58 4.76 16.14
N ALA A 127 7.12 4.46 17.34
CA ALA A 127 5.81 4.91 17.81
C ALA A 127 5.79 6.40 18.10
#